data_91a8beaeb55f53cbd4ff5bf689bedb44
#
_entry.id   91a8beaeb55f53cbd4ff5bf689bedb44
#
_cell.length_a   1.000
_cell.length_b   1.000
_cell.length_c   1.000
_cell.angle_alpha   90.00
_cell.angle_beta   90.00
_cell.angle_gamma   90.00
#
_symmetry.space_group_name_H-M   'P 1'
#
loop_
_entity.id
_entity.type
_entity.pdbx_description
1 polymer ?
#
loop_
_entity_poly.entity_id
_entity_poly.type
_entity_poly.pdbx_seq_one_letter_code
_entity_poly.pdbx_strand_id
1 'polypeptide(L)'
;IPATEAGLPAITECLAAGLSVNVTLIFSLDRYQQVMEAYLDGLEQAQRAGRDLSQIASVASFFVSRVDTEVDKRLAALSDPAAAQLRGRAAVANARLAYQRYERTFSGPRWEALRAAGARPQRPLWASTSVKDPAYRDTMYVEQLIAPGVVNTMPEPTLRAYADHGETQPDTITTNYQDAQHVLDELARLGIDYSDVVTTLEREGVEKFEASWQELLKTVAAAEQQLDESDPTSDETEVRNA
;
A
#
# COMPACT_ATOMS: atom_id res chain seq x y z
N ILE A 1 6.31 7.28 -1.32
CA ILE A 1 7.62 6.71 -0.92
C ILE A 1 7.40 5.24 -0.60
N PRO A 2 8.18 4.29 -1.18
CA PRO A 2 8.14 2.88 -0.81
C PRO A 2 8.54 2.64 0.65
N ALA A 3 7.85 1.73 1.32
CA ALA A 3 8.08 1.37 2.71
C ALA A 3 9.27 0.40 2.89
N THR A 4 10.38 0.63 2.20
CA THR A 4 11.63 -0.11 2.41
C THR A 4 12.36 0.40 3.66
N GLU A 5 13.35 -0.35 4.15
CA GLU A 5 14.20 0.15 5.25
C GLU A 5 14.84 1.51 4.91
N ALA A 6 15.30 1.67 3.68
CA ALA A 6 15.85 2.95 3.20
C ALA A 6 14.77 4.04 3.05
N GLY A 7 13.53 3.67 2.82
CA GLY A 7 12.40 4.60 2.69
C GLY A 7 11.91 5.18 4.01
N LEU A 8 12.04 4.45 5.13
CA LEU A 8 11.52 4.89 6.43
C LEU A 8 12.07 6.25 6.90
N PRO A 9 13.38 6.52 6.87
CA PRO A 9 13.92 7.84 7.20
C PRO A 9 13.38 8.94 6.29
N ALA A 10 13.29 8.70 4.98
CA ALA A 10 12.78 9.67 4.03
C ALA A 10 11.29 10.00 4.27
N ILE A 11 10.48 9.01 4.69
CA ILE A 11 9.09 9.25 5.10
C ILE A 11 9.04 10.22 6.28
N THR A 12 9.84 9.96 7.33
CA THR A 12 9.92 10.83 8.52
C THR A 12 10.36 12.24 8.15
N GLU A 13 11.41 12.40 7.34
CA GLU A 13 11.95 13.69 6.93
C GLU A 13 10.95 14.50 6.09
N CYS A 14 10.28 13.87 5.13
CA CYS A 14 9.25 14.54 4.32
C CYS A 14 8.09 15.04 5.19
N LEU A 15 7.60 14.21 6.11
CA LEU A 15 6.53 14.60 7.04
C LEU A 15 6.98 15.72 7.98
N ALA A 16 8.21 15.65 8.51
CA ALA A 16 8.82 16.71 9.33
C ALA A 16 8.95 18.03 8.54
N ALA A 17 9.19 17.96 7.24
CA ALA A 17 9.18 19.11 6.34
C ALA A 17 7.78 19.66 6.04
N GLY A 18 6.70 19.00 6.50
CA GLY A 18 5.31 19.41 6.27
C GLY A 18 4.72 18.87 4.97
N LEU A 19 5.37 17.91 4.33
CA LEU A 19 4.89 17.29 3.09
C LEU A 19 3.94 16.14 3.40
N SER A 20 2.84 16.07 2.66
CA SER A 20 1.95 14.91 2.70
C SER A 20 2.53 13.72 1.92
N VAL A 21 2.45 12.52 2.47
CA VAL A 21 3.10 11.32 1.91
C VAL A 21 2.11 10.18 1.75
N ASN A 22 2.06 9.59 0.55
CA ASN A 22 1.54 8.24 0.35
C ASN A 22 2.72 7.26 0.52
N VAL A 23 2.67 6.47 1.59
CA VAL A 23 3.64 5.38 1.81
C VAL A 23 3.14 4.14 1.10
N THR A 24 3.94 3.53 0.24
CA THR A 24 3.51 2.43 -0.63
C THR A 24 4.36 1.17 -0.47
N LEU A 25 3.95 0.06 -1.10
CA LEU A 25 4.60 -1.24 -1.06
C LEU A 25 4.68 -1.84 0.36
N ILE A 26 3.61 -1.66 1.13
CA ILE A 26 3.50 -2.28 2.45
C ILE A 26 2.83 -3.65 2.27
N PHE A 27 3.51 -4.72 2.69
CA PHE A 27 3.02 -6.09 2.65
C PHE A 27 3.01 -6.74 4.04
N SER A 28 3.97 -6.38 4.91
CA SER A 28 4.10 -7.00 6.22
C SER A 28 3.50 -6.17 7.34
N LEU A 29 3.00 -6.85 8.36
CA LEU A 29 2.48 -6.24 9.57
C LEU A 29 3.56 -5.46 10.33
N ASP A 30 4.79 -5.99 10.38
CA ASP A 30 5.89 -5.35 11.09
C ASP A 30 6.40 -4.12 10.33
N ARG A 31 6.48 -4.18 9.00
CA ARG A 31 6.79 -3.00 8.19
C ARG A 31 5.71 -1.93 8.33
N TYR A 32 4.45 -2.31 8.41
CA TYR A 32 3.36 -1.35 8.63
C TYR A 32 3.49 -0.66 9.99
N GLN A 33 3.86 -1.40 11.05
CA GLN A 33 4.14 -0.78 12.35
C GLN A 33 5.28 0.26 12.25
N GLN A 34 6.39 -0.08 11.57
CA GLN A 34 7.51 0.86 11.35
C GLN A 34 7.08 2.09 10.55
N VAL A 35 6.20 1.94 9.56
CA VAL A 35 5.63 3.06 8.79
C VAL A 35 4.81 3.99 9.69
N MET A 36 3.96 3.44 10.56
CA MET A 36 3.20 4.26 11.51
C MET A 36 4.10 4.98 12.51
N GLU A 37 5.17 4.34 13.00
CA GLU A 37 6.16 4.99 13.86
C GLU A 37 6.88 6.14 13.12
N ALA A 38 7.33 5.90 11.87
CA ALA A 38 7.94 6.93 11.05
C ALA A 38 6.99 8.13 10.80
N TYR A 39 5.69 7.85 10.67
CA TYR A 39 4.67 8.89 10.57
C TYR A 39 4.57 9.73 11.86
N LEU A 40 4.49 9.07 13.02
CA LEU A 40 4.41 9.76 14.31
C LEU A 40 5.69 10.57 14.59
N ASP A 41 6.87 10.01 14.31
CA ASP A 41 8.16 10.71 14.43
C ASP A 41 8.23 11.96 13.56
N GLY A 42 7.74 11.86 12.30
CA GLY A 42 7.68 12.97 11.37
C GLY A 42 6.75 14.09 11.86
N LEU A 43 5.57 13.75 12.37
CA LEU A 43 4.64 14.72 12.95
C LEU A 43 5.20 15.40 14.21
N GLU A 44 5.87 14.67 15.10
CA GLU A 44 6.50 15.26 16.28
C GLU A 44 7.63 16.24 15.90
N GLN A 45 8.39 15.92 14.86
CA GLN A 45 9.42 16.83 14.33
C GLN A 45 8.79 18.06 13.68
N ALA A 46 7.72 17.90 12.89
CA ALA A 46 6.97 18.99 12.30
C ALA A 46 6.39 19.92 13.38
N GLN A 47 5.82 19.37 14.45
CA GLN A 47 5.29 20.12 15.58
C GLN A 47 6.39 20.94 16.27
N ARG A 48 7.56 20.33 16.55
CA ARG A 48 8.72 21.02 17.13
C ARG A 48 9.24 22.16 16.25
N ALA A 49 9.10 22.02 14.93
CA ALA A 49 9.43 23.04 13.95
C ALA A 49 8.34 24.12 13.78
N GLY A 50 7.25 24.07 14.58
CA GLY A 50 6.16 25.06 14.53
C GLY A 50 5.24 24.94 13.33
N ARG A 51 5.20 23.77 12.67
CA ARG A 51 4.32 23.52 11.51
C ARG A 51 2.89 23.22 11.95
N ASP A 52 1.93 23.60 11.12
CA ASP A 52 0.52 23.25 11.29
C ASP A 52 0.28 21.78 10.88
N LEU A 53 0.09 20.91 11.88
CA LEU A 53 -0.12 19.48 11.67
C LEU A 53 -1.42 19.18 10.89
N SER A 54 -2.40 20.08 10.91
CA SER A 54 -3.65 19.90 10.19
C SER A 54 -3.48 19.89 8.67
N GLN A 55 -2.38 20.43 8.16
CA GLN A 55 -2.04 20.47 6.74
C GLN A 55 -1.29 19.21 6.26
N ILE A 56 -0.82 18.38 7.19
CA ILE A 56 -0.06 17.17 6.85
C ILE A 56 -1.01 15.98 6.79
N ALA A 57 -1.08 15.35 5.62
CA ALA A 57 -1.87 14.14 5.41
C ALA A 57 -0.99 12.97 4.99
N SER A 58 -1.36 11.77 5.41
CA SER A 58 -0.70 10.55 4.94
C SER A 58 -1.68 9.40 4.78
N VAL A 59 -1.38 8.53 3.82
CA VAL A 59 -2.01 7.23 3.66
C VAL A 59 -0.94 6.16 3.60
N ALA A 60 -1.27 4.98 4.11
CA ALA A 60 -0.40 3.81 4.09
C ALA A 60 -1.00 2.77 3.13
N SER A 61 -0.41 2.66 1.94
CA SER A 61 -0.87 1.73 0.89
C SER A 61 -0.43 0.31 1.22
N PHE A 62 -1.34 -0.44 1.85
CA PHE A 62 -1.19 -1.84 2.20
C PHE A 62 -1.70 -2.71 1.06
N PHE A 63 -0.84 -3.57 0.52
CA PHE A 63 -1.11 -4.34 -0.69
C PHE A 63 -1.80 -5.66 -0.35
N VAL A 64 -2.91 -5.94 -1.02
CA VAL A 64 -3.83 -7.04 -0.70
C VAL A 64 -3.64 -8.25 -1.62
N SER A 65 -4.13 -8.20 -2.85
CA SER A 65 -4.25 -9.40 -3.69
C SER A 65 -2.94 -10.12 -4.01
N ARG A 66 -1.80 -9.40 -3.99
CA ARG A 66 -0.49 -10.03 -4.23
C ARG A 66 -0.11 -11.02 -3.14
N VAL A 67 -0.59 -10.82 -1.90
CA VAL A 67 -0.36 -11.77 -0.79
C VAL A 67 -1.03 -13.10 -1.10
N ASP A 68 -2.31 -13.10 -1.50
CA ASP A 68 -2.99 -14.33 -1.89
C ASP A 68 -2.33 -14.98 -3.10
N THR A 69 -1.92 -14.20 -4.12
CA THR A 69 -1.23 -14.74 -5.30
C THR A 69 0.01 -15.54 -4.92
N GLU A 70 0.85 -15.01 -4.03
CA GLU A 70 2.08 -15.70 -3.61
C GLU A 70 1.80 -16.86 -2.63
N VAL A 71 0.89 -16.67 -1.68
CA VAL A 71 0.53 -17.72 -0.72
C VAL A 71 -0.17 -18.88 -1.42
N ASP A 72 -1.13 -18.62 -2.29
CA ASP A 72 -1.87 -19.66 -3.02
C ASP A 72 -0.97 -20.48 -3.94
N LYS A 73 0.03 -19.85 -4.55
CA LYS A 73 1.07 -20.54 -5.31
C LYS A 73 1.84 -21.52 -4.43
N ARG A 74 2.21 -21.11 -3.21
CA ARG A 74 2.90 -22.00 -2.24
C ARG A 74 1.99 -23.10 -1.73
N LEU A 75 0.75 -22.78 -1.40
CA LEU A 75 -0.25 -23.77 -0.96
C LEU A 75 -0.54 -24.82 -2.03
N ALA A 76 -0.57 -24.44 -3.31
CA ALA A 76 -0.78 -25.35 -4.41
C ALA A 76 0.35 -26.39 -4.59
N ALA A 77 1.55 -26.09 -4.08
CA ALA A 77 2.67 -27.04 -4.10
C ALA A 77 2.61 -28.07 -2.96
N LEU A 78 1.72 -27.88 -1.98
CA LEU A 78 1.55 -28.81 -0.88
C LEU A 78 0.56 -29.94 -1.22
N SER A 79 0.85 -31.14 -0.72
CA SER A 79 -0.06 -32.30 -0.85
C SER A 79 -1.06 -32.41 0.31
N ASP A 80 -1.12 -31.42 1.19
CA ASP A 80 -2.02 -31.41 2.34
C ASP A 80 -3.42 -30.93 1.96
N PRO A 81 -4.49 -31.69 2.22
CA PRO A 81 -5.86 -31.25 1.94
C PRO A 81 -6.28 -29.96 2.65
N ALA A 82 -5.68 -29.63 3.81
CA ALA A 82 -5.94 -28.38 4.54
C ALA A 82 -5.45 -27.16 3.77
N ALA A 83 -4.43 -27.29 2.91
CA ALA A 83 -3.93 -26.22 2.08
C ALA A 83 -5.03 -25.61 1.17
N ALA A 84 -5.91 -26.44 0.62
CA ALA A 84 -7.00 -26.00 -0.23
C ALA A 84 -8.01 -25.10 0.49
N GLN A 85 -8.19 -25.29 1.82
CA GLN A 85 -9.12 -24.50 2.65
C GLN A 85 -8.59 -23.11 3.01
N LEU A 86 -7.28 -22.89 2.87
CA LEU A 86 -6.62 -21.61 3.19
C LEU A 86 -6.42 -20.71 1.97
N ARG A 87 -6.65 -21.22 0.76
CA ARG A 87 -6.53 -20.43 -0.47
C ARG A 87 -7.49 -19.23 -0.45
N GLY A 88 -6.99 -18.07 -0.90
CA GLY A 88 -7.74 -16.82 -0.96
C GLY A 88 -8.05 -16.19 0.40
N ARG A 89 -7.40 -16.63 1.49
CA ARG A 89 -7.68 -16.13 2.85
C ARG A 89 -6.55 -15.32 3.46
N ALA A 90 -5.32 -15.49 2.98
CA ALA A 90 -4.14 -14.87 3.56
C ALA A 90 -4.17 -13.34 3.45
N ALA A 91 -4.54 -12.81 2.28
CA ALA A 91 -4.53 -11.37 2.03
C ALA A 91 -5.52 -10.61 2.90
N VAL A 92 -6.75 -11.11 3.01
CA VAL A 92 -7.79 -10.52 3.86
C VAL A 92 -7.41 -10.61 5.33
N ALA A 93 -6.89 -11.76 5.77
CA ALA A 93 -6.41 -11.94 7.14
C ALA A 93 -5.28 -10.95 7.48
N ASN A 94 -4.30 -10.81 6.59
CA ASN A 94 -3.19 -9.88 6.75
C ASN A 94 -3.67 -8.42 6.85
N ALA A 95 -4.58 -7.99 5.96
CA ALA A 95 -5.13 -6.65 5.97
C ALA A 95 -5.98 -6.36 7.22
N ARG A 96 -6.76 -7.32 7.71
CA ARG A 96 -7.51 -7.21 8.97
C ARG A 96 -6.58 -6.99 10.17
N LEU A 97 -5.50 -7.76 10.26
CA LEU A 97 -4.51 -7.59 11.33
C LEU A 97 -3.72 -6.27 11.19
N ALA A 98 -3.49 -5.80 9.97
CA ALA A 98 -2.93 -4.47 9.76
C ALA A 98 -3.87 -3.38 10.31
N TYR A 99 -5.17 -3.48 10.07
CA TYR A 99 -6.14 -2.54 10.63
C TYR A 99 -6.18 -2.61 12.16
N GLN A 100 -6.07 -3.78 12.77
CA GLN A 100 -5.95 -3.90 14.24
C GLN A 100 -4.72 -3.16 14.79
N ARG A 101 -3.58 -3.22 14.09
CA ARG A 101 -2.37 -2.44 14.47
C ARG A 101 -2.59 -0.94 14.33
N TYR A 102 -3.28 -0.53 13.26
CA TYR A 102 -3.70 0.86 13.07
C TYR A 102 -4.53 1.38 14.25
N GLU A 103 -5.58 0.67 14.64
CA GLU A 103 -6.42 1.08 15.77
C GLU A 103 -5.59 1.23 17.06
N ARG A 104 -4.70 0.27 17.36
CA ARG A 104 -3.84 0.32 18.54
C ARG A 104 -2.89 1.51 18.52
N THR A 105 -2.27 1.79 17.38
CA THR A 105 -1.32 2.90 17.23
C THR A 105 -2.02 4.25 17.36
N PHE A 106 -3.18 4.40 16.71
CA PHE A 106 -3.93 5.66 16.70
C PHE A 106 -4.99 5.77 17.81
N SER A 107 -4.84 5.01 18.90
CA SER A 107 -5.57 5.16 20.16
C SER A 107 -4.67 5.34 21.39
N GLY A 108 -3.34 5.34 21.20
CA GLY A 108 -2.39 5.47 22.29
C GLY A 108 -2.12 6.92 22.74
N PRO A 109 -1.50 7.13 23.93
CA PRO A 109 -1.24 8.46 24.46
C PRO A 109 -0.37 9.35 23.55
N ARG A 110 0.59 8.77 22.85
CA ARG A 110 1.44 9.46 21.87
C ARG A 110 0.61 10.08 20.76
N TRP A 111 -0.32 9.30 20.19
CA TRP A 111 -1.23 9.79 19.17
C TRP A 111 -2.18 10.86 19.70
N GLU A 112 -2.75 10.69 20.91
CA GLU A 112 -3.67 11.66 21.48
C GLU A 112 -3.05 13.04 21.63
N ALA A 113 -1.76 13.13 21.98
CA ALA A 113 -1.02 14.40 22.04
C ALA A 113 -0.92 15.07 20.66
N LEU A 114 -0.61 14.30 19.60
CA LEU A 114 -0.52 14.81 18.24
C LEU A 114 -1.91 15.21 17.70
N ARG A 115 -2.94 14.42 17.98
CA ARG A 115 -4.34 14.71 17.63
C ARG A 115 -4.81 16.02 18.26
N ALA A 116 -4.48 16.26 19.54
CA ALA A 116 -4.79 17.50 20.23
C ALA A 116 -4.07 18.72 19.61
N ALA A 117 -2.94 18.49 18.96
CA ALA A 117 -2.20 19.50 18.19
C ALA A 117 -2.69 19.64 16.72
N GLY A 118 -3.80 18.99 16.35
CA GLY A 118 -4.41 19.11 15.04
C GLY A 118 -4.02 18.04 14.02
N ALA A 119 -3.21 17.05 14.39
CA ALA A 119 -2.84 15.97 13.49
C ALA A 119 -4.04 15.08 13.09
N ARG A 120 -3.97 14.54 11.88
CA ARG A 120 -4.91 13.54 11.36
C ARG A 120 -4.25 12.17 11.32
N PRO A 121 -4.96 11.05 11.50
CA PRO A 121 -4.33 9.72 11.44
C PRO A 121 -3.84 9.41 10.02
N GLN A 122 -2.76 8.62 9.92
CA GLN A 122 -2.34 8.02 8.65
C GLN A 122 -3.35 6.93 8.29
N ARG A 123 -4.19 7.19 7.29
CA ARG A 123 -5.27 6.26 6.94
C ARG A 123 -4.74 5.00 6.26
N PRO A 124 -5.21 3.80 6.65
CA PRO A 124 -4.96 2.59 5.87
C PRO A 124 -5.57 2.73 4.48
N LEU A 125 -4.80 2.39 3.44
CA LEU A 125 -5.24 2.38 2.07
C LEU A 125 -5.03 0.98 1.50
N TRP A 126 -6.12 0.30 1.18
CA TRP A 126 -6.05 -1.00 0.53
C TRP A 126 -5.70 -0.82 -0.95
N ALA A 127 -4.50 -1.29 -1.31
CA ALA A 127 -3.98 -1.27 -2.67
C ALA A 127 -3.97 -2.67 -3.28
N SER A 128 -3.98 -2.75 -4.61
CA SER A 128 -4.02 -4.05 -5.32
C SER A 128 -5.26 -4.88 -4.92
N THR A 129 -6.44 -4.30 -5.06
CA THR A 129 -7.70 -4.91 -4.62
C THR A 129 -8.49 -5.59 -5.73
N SER A 130 -7.92 -5.70 -6.94
CA SER A 130 -8.50 -6.55 -7.99
C SER A 130 -8.20 -8.02 -7.75
N VAL A 131 -9.20 -8.86 -7.87
CA VAL A 131 -9.06 -10.32 -7.81
C VAL A 131 -8.30 -10.82 -9.04
N LYS A 132 -7.39 -11.80 -8.85
CA LYS A 132 -6.56 -12.38 -9.90
C LYS A 132 -6.98 -13.80 -10.27
N ASP A 133 -7.44 -14.59 -9.30
CA ASP A 133 -7.95 -15.95 -9.51
C ASP A 133 -9.45 -15.89 -9.81
N PRO A 134 -9.93 -16.37 -10.98
CA PRO A 134 -11.34 -16.35 -11.34
C PRO A 134 -12.21 -17.25 -10.44
N ALA A 135 -11.64 -18.08 -9.60
CA ALA A 135 -12.38 -18.87 -8.62
C ALA A 135 -12.89 -18.01 -7.44
N TYR A 136 -12.38 -16.80 -7.26
CA TYR A 136 -12.79 -15.89 -6.19
C TYR A 136 -13.79 -14.86 -6.72
N ARG A 137 -14.71 -14.42 -5.84
CA ARG A 137 -15.63 -13.32 -6.15
C ARG A 137 -14.83 -12.06 -6.50
N ASP A 138 -15.12 -11.45 -7.62
CA ASP A 138 -14.38 -10.31 -8.18
C ASP A 138 -14.39 -9.05 -7.31
N THR A 139 -15.37 -8.93 -6.38
CA THR A 139 -15.51 -7.85 -5.39
C THR A 139 -14.93 -8.21 -4.01
N MET A 140 -14.36 -9.40 -3.81
CA MET A 140 -13.98 -9.97 -2.51
C MET A 140 -13.14 -9.01 -1.65
N TYR A 141 -12.07 -8.42 -2.20
CA TYR A 141 -11.17 -7.55 -1.44
C TYR A 141 -11.75 -6.17 -1.13
N VAL A 142 -12.84 -5.79 -1.78
CA VAL A 142 -13.61 -4.60 -1.43
C VAL A 142 -14.56 -4.91 -0.30
N GLU A 143 -15.37 -5.96 -0.45
CA GLU A 143 -16.42 -6.34 0.50
C GLU A 143 -15.88 -6.78 1.86
N GLN A 144 -14.75 -7.49 1.89
CA GLN A 144 -14.19 -8.04 3.13
C GLN A 144 -13.27 -7.09 3.89
N LEU A 145 -13.03 -5.88 3.38
CA LEU A 145 -12.10 -4.91 3.96
C LEU A 145 -12.73 -3.53 4.17
N ILE A 146 -13.98 -3.51 4.59
CA ILE A 146 -14.71 -2.28 4.92
C ILE A 146 -14.57 -1.99 6.41
N ALA A 147 -14.07 -0.80 6.75
CA ALA A 147 -13.99 -0.30 8.13
C ALA A 147 -13.92 1.24 8.15
N PRO A 148 -14.19 1.91 9.30
CA PRO A 148 -14.06 3.34 9.41
C PRO A 148 -12.66 3.86 9.08
N GLY A 149 -12.57 4.95 8.34
CA GLY A 149 -11.31 5.63 8.06
C GLY A 149 -10.42 4.99 7.00
N VAL A 150 -10.75 3.83 6.44
CA VAL A 150 -9.98 3.21 5.36
C VAL A 150 -10.21 3.89 4.01
N VAL A 151 -9.26 3.71 3.12
CA VAL A 151 -9.39 4.03 1.69
C VAL A 151 -9.23 2.72 0.91
N ASN A 152 -9.99 2.54 -0.15
CA ASN A 152 -9.77 1.46 -1.10
C ASN A 152 -9.49 2.07 -2.47
N THR A 153 -8.37 1.69 -3.09
CA THR A 153 -8.05 2.05 -4.47
C THR A 153 -8.30 0.83 -5.34
N MET A 154 -9.32 0.92 -6.16
CA MET A 154 -9.69 -0.17 -7.05
C MET A 154 -9.59 0.24 -8.51
N PRO A 155 -9.16 -0.65 -9.42
CA PRO A 155 -9.20 -0.37 -10.85
C PRO A 155 -10.64 -0.29 -11.36
N GLU A 156 -10.84 0.39 -12.47
CA GLU A 156 -12.18 0.62 -13.04
C GLU A 156 -13.03 -0.65 -13.18
N PRO A 157 -12.50 -1.80 -13.67
CA PRO A 157 -13.31 -3.03 -13.73
C PRO A 157 -13.85 -3.48 -12.37
N THR A 158 -13.03 -3.41 -11.30
CA THR A 158 -13.46 -3.75 -9.93
C THR A 158 -14.49 -2.76 -9.41
N LEU A 159 -14.31 -1.45 -9.70
CA LEU A 159 -15.29 -0.42 -9.33
C LEU A 159 -16.66 -0.68 -10.01
N ARG A 160 -16.65 -1.02 -11.28
CA ARG A 160 -17.88 -1.35 -12.02
C ARG A 160 -18.55 -2.61 -11.49
N ALA A 161 -17.79 -3.67 -11.22
CA ALA A 161 -18.30 -4.89 -10.60
C ALA A 161 -18.93 -4.62 -9.24
N TYR A 162 -18.24 -3.83 -8.40
CA TYR A 162 -18.76 -3.47 -7.09
C TYR A 162 -20.04 -2.61 -7.18
N ALA A 163 -20.13 -1.70 -8.15
CA ALA A 163 -21.33 -0.88 -8.38
C ALA A 163 -22.52 -1.71 -8.89
N ASP A 164 -22.26 -2.80 -9.64
CA ASP A 164 -23.28 -3.67 -10.23
C ASP A 164 -23.82 -4.69 -9.21
N HIS A 165 -22.93 -5.39 -8.50
CA HIS A 165 -23.32 -6.52 -7.65
C HIS A 165 -22.58 -6.59 -6.30
N GLY A 166 -21.85 -5.54 -5.92
CA GLY A 166 -21.15 -5.49 -4.66
C GLY A 166 -22.08 -5.40 -3.45
N GLU A 167 -21.69 -6.05 -2.35
CA GLU A 167 -22.41 -6.04 -1.09
C GLU A 167 -21.70 -5.15 -0.08
N THR A 168 -22.38 -4.09 0.40
CA THR A 168 -21.83 -3.16 1.38
C THR A 168 -22.32 -3.48 2.77
N GLN A 169 -21.37 -3.69 3.70
CA GLN A 169 -21.62 -3.79 5.13
C GLN A 169 -20.91 -2.66 5.88
N PRO A 170 -21.37 -2.24 7.07
CA PRO A 170 -20.76 -1.14 7.81
C PRO A 170 -19.31 -1.42 8.23
N ASP A 171 -19.01 -2.69 8.57
CA ASP A 171 -17.72 -3.15 9.06
C ASP A 171 -17.56 -4.65 8.77
N THR A 172 -16.47 -5.01 8.11
CA THR A 172 -16.14 -6.42 7.83
C THR A 172 -14.74 -6.80 8.36
N ILE A 173 -14.13 -5.91 9.16
CA ILE A 173 -12.78 -6.06 9.69
C ILE A 173 -12.78 -6.31 11.20
N THR A 174 -13.36 -5.41 12.01
CA THR A 174 -13.09 -5.35 13.44
C THR A 174 -13.59 -6.57 14.23
N THR A 175 -14.62 -7.23 13.76
CA THR A 175 -15.16 -8.47 14.38
C THR A 175 -14.41 -9.74 13.97
N ASN A 176 -13.40 -9.66 13.08
CA ASN A 176 -12.76 -10.80 12.45
C ASN A 176 -11.25 -10.97 12.75
N TYR A 177 -10.73 -10.28 13.79
CA TYR A 177 -9.30 -10.36 14.13
C TYR A 177 -8.85 -11.75 14.59
N GLN A 178 -9.69 -12.47 15.33
CA GLN A 178 -9.36 -13.82 15.80
C GLN A 178 -9.32 -14.82 14.62
N ASP A 179 -10.27 -14.73 13.69
CA ASP A 179 -10.24 -15.55 12.46
C ASP A 179 -9.02 -15.21 11.61
N ALA A 180 -8.70 -13.93 11.46
CA ALA A 180 -7.53 -13.49 10.73
C ALA A 180 -6.22 -14.04 11.34
N GLN A 181 -6.08 -14.00 12.67
CA GLN A 181 -4.91 -14.59 13.33
C GLN A 181 -4.86 -16.10 13.12
N HIS A 182 -5.99 -16.78 13.26
CA HIS A 182 -6.07 -18.22 13.03
C HIS A 182 -5.64 -18.62 11.61
N VAL A 183 -6.01 -17.83 10.59
CA VAL A 183 -5.55 -18.08 9.22
C VAL A 183 -4.03 -18.02 9.11
N LEU A 184 -3.36 -17.01 9.70
CA LEU A 184 -1.90 -16.93 9.66
C LEU A 184 -1.24 -18.06 10.45
N ASP A 185 -1.81 -18.46 11.58
CA ASP A 185 -1.31 -19.59 12.39
C ASP A 185 -1.41 -20.92 11.61
N GLU A 186 -2.50 -21.16 10.90
CA GLU A 186 -2.68 -22.36 10.07
C GLU A 186 -1.73 -22.35 8.85
N LEU A 187 -1.47 -21.21 8.23
CA LEU A 187 -0.46 -21.08 7.18
C LEU A 187 0.92 -21.46 7.71
N ALA A 188 1.29 -20.94 8.89
CA ALA A 188 2.57 -21.28 9.53
C ALA A 188 2.66 -22.79 9.87
N ARG A 189 1.55 -23.41 10.35
CA ARG A 189 1.47 -24.85 10.62
C ARG A 189 1.71 -25.70 9.36
N LEU A 190 1.26 -25.23 8.20
CA LEU A 190 1.52 -25.85 6.90
C LEU A 190 2.92 -25.58 6.35
N GLY A 191 3.76 -24.82 7.05
CA GLY A 191 5.12 -24.48 6.65
C GLY A 191 5.20 -23.30 5.67
N ILE A 192 4.14 -22.50 5.53
CA ILE A 192 4.20 -21.24 4.79
C ILE A 192 4.88 -20.20 5.67
N ASP A 193 6.08 -19.81 5.30
CA ASP A 193 6.84 -18.76 6.00
C ASP A 193 6.32 -17.37 5.57
N TYR A 194 5.57 -16.72 6.47
CA TYR A 194 5.03 -15.39 6.26
C TYR A 194 6.11 -14.34 5.99
N SER A 195 7.24 -14.42 6.72
CA SER A 195 8.33 -13.46 6.56
C SER A 195 8.96 -13.55 5.16
N ASP A 196 9.15 -14.77 4.66
CA ASP A 196 9.65 -14.99 3.31
C ASP A 196 8.66 -14.53 2.23
N VAL A 197 7.36 -14.77 2.43
CA VAL A 197 6.29 -14.27 1.53
C VAL A 197 6.38 -12.75 1.39
N VAL A 198 6.34 -12.01 2.50
CA VAL A 198 6.28 -10.55 2.46
C VAL A 198 7.59 -9.91 2.00
N THR A 199 8.74 -10.52 2.30
CA THR A 199 10.04 -10.08 1.80
C THR A 199 10.15 -10.28 0.28
N THR A 200 9.68 -11.40 -0.23
CA THR A 200 9.62 -11.66 -1.68
C THR A 200 8.75 -10.61 -2.37
N LEU A 201 7.58 -10.30 -1.83
CA LEU A 201 6.66 -9.32 -2.40
C LEU A 201 7.20 -7.89 -2.35
N GLU A 202 7.92 -7.51 -1.28
CA GLU A 202 8.57 -6.20 -1.16
C GLU A 202 9.64 -6.06 -2.25
N ARG A 203 10.55 -7.05 -2.38
CA ARG A 203 11.59 -7.05 -3.40
C ARG A 203 11.02 -6.95 -4.82
N GLU A 204 10.06 -7.80 -5.17
CA GLU A 204 9.43 -7.77 -6.49
C GLU A 204 8.66 -6.46 -6.74
N GLY A 205 8.10 -5.86 -5.69
CA GLY A 205 7.44 -4.57 -5.75
C GLY A 205 8.42 -3.46 -6.12
N VAL A 206 9.58 -3.41 -5.47
CA VAL A 206 10.65 -2.43 -5.76
C VAL A 206 11.17 -2.60 -7.17
N GLU A 207 11.51 -3.82 -7.59
CA GLU A 207 11.98 -4.12 -8.95
C GLU A 207 11.00 -3.62 -10.04
N LYS A 208 9.69 -3.82 -9.83
CA LYS A 208 8.66 -3.31 -10.75
C LYS A 208 8.57 -1.78 -10.76
N PHE A 209 8.74 -1.13 -9.61
CA PHE A 209 8.78 0.33 -9.52
C PHE A 209 9.98 0.91 -10.27
N GLU A 210 11.16 0.33 -10.09
CA GLU A 210 12.38 0.74 -10.79
C GLU A 210 12.24 0.59 -12.30
N ALA A 211 11.71 -0.54 -12.77
CA ALA A 211 11.47 -0.79 -14.19
C ALA A 211 10.48 0.25 -14.77
N SER A 212 9.37 0.51 -14.09
CA SER A 212 8.37 1.51 -14.52
C SER A 212 8.94 2.93 -14.52
N TRP A 213 9.80 3.27 -13.56
CA TRP A 213 10.48 4.56 -13.52
C TRP A 213 11.41 4.75 -14.73
N GLN A 214 12.21 3.73 -15.05
CA GLN A 214 13.12 3.77 -16.22
C GLN A 214 12.33 3.91 -17.54
N GLU A 215 11.19 3.25 -17.66
CA GLU A 215 10.31 3.37 -18.82
C GLU A 215 9.70 4.77 -18.93
N LEU A 216 9.25 5.35 -17.81
CA LEU A 216 8.74 6.72 -17.77
C LEU A 216 9.82 7.72 -18.25
N LEU A 217 11.04 7.62 -17.73
CA LEU A 217 12.15 8.49 -18.15
C LEU A 217 12.41 8.42 -19.66
N LYS A 218 12.39 7.21 -20.23
CA LYS A 218 12.54 7.02 -21.70
C LYS A 218 11.40 7.67 -22.47
N THR A 219 10.16 7.53 -21.98
CA THR A 219 8.98 8.10 -22.62
C THR A 219 9.04 9.64 -22.61
N VAL A 220 9.43 10.23 -21.48
CA VAL A 220 9.60 11.69 -21.38
C VAL A 220 10.70 12.19 -22.32
N ALA A 221 11.88 11.55 -22.30
CA ALA A 221 12.99 11.93 -23.19
C ALA A 221 12.62 11.83 -24.68
N ALA A 222 11.87 10.80 -25.06
CA ALA A 222 11.39 10.65 -26.45
C ALA A 222 10.39 11.76 -26.83
N ALA A 223 9.52 12.17 -25.91
CA ALA A 223 8.59 13.26 -26.14
C ALA A 223 9.29 14.62 -26.26
N GLU A 224 10.33 14.87 -25.46
CA GLU A 224 11.15 16.09 -25.55
C GLU A 224 11.85 16.16 -26.91
N GLN A 225 12.46 15.08 -27.39
CA GLN A 225 13.08 15.03 -28.71
C GLN A 225 12.10 15.33 -29.85
N GLN A 226 10.89 14.80 -29.78
CA GLN A 226 9.85 15.07 -30.78
C GLN A 226 9.41 16.55 -30.81
N LEU A 227 9.40 17.20 -29.65
CA LEU A 227 9.09 18.64 -29.56
C LEU A 227 10.22 19.48 -30.18
N ASP A 228 11.49 19.17 -29.90
CA ASP A 228 12.64 19.87 -30.47
C ASP A 228 12.69 19.72 -31.99
N GLU A 229 12.39 18.53 -32.53
CA GLU A 229 12.33 18.28 -33.97
C GLU A 229 11.11 18.97 -34.64
N SER A 230 10.06 19.28 -33.90
CA SER A 230 8.86 19.92 -34.42
C SER A 230 8.88 21.46 -34.33
N ASP A 231 9.89 22.06 -33.68
CA ASP A 231 10.03 23.53 -33.59
C ASP A 231 10.72 24.08 -34.85
N PRO A 232 10.01 24.82 -35.75
CA PRO A 232 10.59 25.35 -36.99
C PRO A 232 11.59 26.48 -36.77
N THR A 233 11.85 26.89 -35.52
CA THR A 233 12.80 27.99 -35.21
C THR A 233 14.25 27.50 -35.01
N SER A 234 14.51 26.18 -35.00
CA SER A 234 15.85 25.63 -34.85
C SER A 234 16.74 25.73 -36.11
N ASP A 235 16.20 26.07 -37.27
CA ASP A 235 16.89 26.10 -38.58
C ASP A 235 17.36 27.50 -39.05
N GLU A 236 17.21 28.55 -38.22
CA GLU A 236 17.59 29.91 -38.60
C GLU A 236 19.04 30.33 -38.27
N THR A 237 19.90 29.44 -37.82
CA THR A 237 21.26 29.82 -37.38
C THR A 237 22.37 29.55 -38.42
N GLU A 238 22.07 28.98 -39.59
CA GLU A 238 23.10 28.70 -40.64
C GLU A 238 23.14 29.70 -41.81
N VAL A 239 22.35 30.76 -41.86
CA VAL A 239 22.38 31.73 -43.01
C VAL A 239 22.81 33.13 -42.57
N ARG A 240 23.96 33.24 -41.91
CA ARG A 240 24.67 34.51 -41.75
C ARG A 240 26.19 34.33 -41.69
N ASN A 241 26.80 33.75 -42.70
CA ASN A 241 28.21 33.96 -43.05
C ASN A 241 28.44 33.51 -44.52
N ALA A 242 28.03 34.34 -45.46
CA ALA A 242 28.51 34.33 -46.83
C ALA A 242 28.77 35.78 -47.28
#